data_86eb37c7f4883344bedef7e6ee4fedb2
#
_entry.id   86eb37c7f4883344bedef7e6ee4fedb2
#
_cell.length_a   1.000
_cell.length_b   1.000
_cell.length_c   1.000
_cell.angle_alpha   90.00
_cell.angle_beta   90.00
_cell.angle_gamma   90.00
#
_symmetry.space_group_name_H-M   'P 1'
#
loop_
_entity.id
_entity.type
_entity.pdbx_description
1 polymer ?
#
loop_
_entity_poly.entity_id
_entity_poly.type
_entity_poly.pdbx_seq_one_letter_code
_entity_poly.pdbx_strand_id
1 'polypeptide(L)'
;EYLPARDLPIKYDMLNGNPIRDYDFMTRAFNMFSPVSLNLEESDARRFLFNSGYDLRMSIFYAPDGTNLTDNPEIRSMFQKEIGRQNLEQKLDKLSKDPKIIASMKLMYADIKAGRRGDFNARDYYHNRIIDRIFKEARVIAWRRLTDFPEIEALILQQAKKKEAQINKQYASANILNIYK
;
A
#
# COMPACT_ATOMS: atom_id res chain seq x y z
N GLU A 1 24.15 5.74 -0.40
CA GLU A 1 24.00 7.20 -0.49
C GLU A 1 22.67 7.61 0.11
N TYR A 2 22.71 8.36 1.20
CA TYR A 2 21.51 8.94 1.81
C TYR A 2 21.12 10.16 0.98
N LEU A 3 20.01 10.06 0.23
CA LEU A 3 19.40 11.20 -0.42
C LEU A 3 18.90 12.17 0.66
N PRO A 4 19.20 13.45 0.58
CA PRO A 4 18.62 14.43 1.50
C PRO A 4 17.10 14.41 1.39
N ALA A 5 16.40 14.57 2.51
CA ALA A 5 14.92 14.45 2.61
C ALA A 5 14.17 15.37 1.62
N ARG A 6 14.83 16.38 1.05
CA ARG A 6 14.30 17.30 0.04
C ARG A 6 14.11 16.66 -1.34
N ASP A 7 14.85 15.58 -1.62
CA ASP A 7 14.88 14.94 -2.95
C ASP A 7 14.04 13.66 -3.00
N LEU A 8 13.35 13.34 -1.89
CA LEU A 8 12.45 12.20 -1.86
C LEU A 8 11.13 12.54 -2.55
N PRO A 9 10.61 11.64 -3.40
CA PRO A 9 9.33 11.83 -4.05
C PRO A 9 8.20 12.00 -3.05
N ILE A 10 7.22 12.81 -3.41
CA ILE A 10 6.03 13.07 -2.59
C ILE A 10 5.26 11.76 -2.40
N LYS A 11 4.89 11.46 -1.16
CA LYS A 11 3.97 10.37 -0.86
C LYS A 11 2.53 10.82 -1.08
N TYR A 12 1.70 9.94 -1.62
CA TYR A 12 0.28 10.22 -1.82
C TYR A 12 -0.59 9.28 -1.00
N ASP A 13 -1.71 9.81 -0.52
CA ASP A 13 -2.73 9.03 0.13
C ASP A 13 -3.46 8.15 -0.90
N MET A 14 -3.45 6.85 -0.68
CA MET A 14 -4.09 5.90 -1.58
C MET A 14 -5.63 5.96 -1.57
N LEU A 15 -6.25 6.61 -0.59
CA LEU A 15 -7.71 6.73 -0.52
C LEU A 15 -8.24 7.84 -1.40
N ASN A 16 -7.55 8.98 -1.43
CA ASN A 16 -8.03 10.20 -2.10
C ASN A 16 -7.02 10.83 -3.06
N GLY A 17 -5.77 10.33 -3.11
CA GLY A 17 -4.73 10.85 -4.00
C GLY A 17 -4.12 12.19 -3.57
N ASN A 18 -4.42 12.66 -2.38
CA ASN A 18 -3.83 13.89 -1.87
C ASN A 18 -2.38 13.67 -1.47
N PRO A 19 -1.50 14.64 -1.67
CA PRO A 19 -0.13 14.56 -1.21
C PRO A 19 -0.11 14.51 0.32
N ILE A 20 0.54 13.49 0.87
CA ILE A 20 0.83 13.42 2.29
C ILE A 20 2.00 14.37 2.52
N ARG A 21 1.71 15.56 3.03
CA ARG A 21 2.74 16.47 3.48
C ARG A 21 3.38 15.83 4.70
N ASP A 22 4.69 15.59 4.63
CA ASP A 22 5.44 15.30 5.84
C ASP A 22 5.18 16.49 6.78
N TYR A 23 4.61 16.18 7.93
CA TYR A 23 4.29 17.19 8.93
C TYR A 23 5.52 18.06 9.15
N ASP A 24 5.33 19.36 8.99
CA ASP A 24 6.32 20.34 9.35
C ASP A 24 6.85 20.02 10.77
N PHE A 25 8.15 20.20 10.96
CA PHE A 25 8.81 19.95 12.26
C PHE A 25 8.02 20.55 13.43
N MET A 26 7.39 21.72 13.22
CA MET A 26 6.55 22.39 14.20
C MET A 26 5.31 21.56 14.58
N THR A 27 4.66 20.93 13.64
CA THR A 27 3.48 20.06 13.91
C THR A 27 3.90 18.78 14.65
N ARG A 28 5.06 18.21 14.33
CA ARG A 28 5.63 17.07 15.07
C ARG A 28 5.99 17.46 16.49
N ALA A 29 6.64 18.60 16.67
CA ALA A 29 7.00 19.13 17.98
C ALA A 29 5.74 19.43 18.82
N PHE A 30 4.71 20.02 18.21
CA PHE A 30 3.45 20.30 18.90
C PHE A 30 2.74 19.02 19.35
N ASN A 31 2.65 18.00 18.50
CA ASN A 31 2.06 16.71 18.87
C ASN A 31 2.87 15.96 19.93
N MET A 32 4.17 16.21 20.04
CA MET A 32 5.04 15.60 21.06
C MET A 32 4.82 16.20 22.46
N PHE A 33 4.43 17.48 22.53
CA PHE A 33 4.26 18.22 23.77
C PHE A 33 2.80 18.53 24.13
N SER A 34 1.86 18.32 23.21
CA SER A 34 0.44 18.56 23.47
C SER A 34 -0.28 17.29 23.87
N PRO A 35 -1.02 17.30 24.99
CA PRO A 35 -1.91 16.19 25.36
C PRO A 35 -3.12 16.06 24.42
N VAL A 36 -3.36 17.05 23.58
CA VAL A 36 -4.36 17.04 22.52
C VAL A 36 -3.65 16.71 21.22
N SER A 37 -3.70 15.45 20.81
CA SER A 37 -3.34 15.09 19.45
C SER A 37 -4.24 15.90 18.51
N LEU A 38 -3.64 16.68 17.63
CA LEU A 38 -4.36 17.23 16.48
C LEU A 38 -4.83 16.02 15.65
N ASN A 39 -6.04 15.56 15.94
CA ASN A 39 -6.69 14.58 15.10
C ASN A 39 -6.87 15.25 13.74
N LEU A 40 -6.04 14.89 12.80
CA LEU A 40 -6.42 15.01 11.40
C LEU A 40 -7.79 14.37 11.30
N GLU A 41 -8.74 15.09 10.70
CA GLU A 41 -10.07 14.58 10.43
C GLU A 41 -9.95 13.19 9.81
N GLU A 42 -10.14 12.20 10.66
CA GLU A 42 -10.09 10.81 10.25
C GLU A 42 -11.34 10.58 9.41
N SER A 43 -11.16 10.44 8.11
CA SER A 43 -12.29 10.24 7.21
C SER A 43 -13.07 8.98 7.62
N ASP A 44 -14.39 9.00 7.41
CA ASP A 44 -15.24 7.85 7.71
C ASP A 44 -14.75 6.57 7.05
N ALA A 45 -14.15 6.68 5.86
CA ALA A 45 -13.52 5.57 5.16
C ALA A 45 -12.31 4.99 5.93
N ARG A 46 -11.47 5.83 6.55
CA ARG A 46 -10.34 5.37 7.37
C ARG A 46 -10.82 4.68 8.64
N ARG A 47 -11.80 5.28 9.31
CA ARG A 47 -12.44 4.68 10.48
C ARG A 47 -13.07 3.34 10.15
N PHE A 48 -13.73 3.24 9.00
CA PHE A 48 -14.29 1.99 8.50
C PHE A 48 -13.21 0.92 8.28
N LEU A 49 -12.09 1.25 7.63
CA LEU A 49 -10.99 0.32 7.43
C LEU A 49 -10.38 -0.15 8.76
N PHE A 50 -10.14 0.77 9.67
CA PHE A 50 -9.66 0.43 11.00
C PHE A 50 -10.61 -0.52 11.74
N ASN A 51 -11.90 -0.19 11.75
CA ASN A 51 -12.94 -1.00 12.39
C ASN A 51 -13.15 -2.37 11.71
N SER A 52 -12.86 -2.48 10.42
CA SER A 52 -12.93 -3.74 9.68
C SER A 52 -11.71 -4.66 9.95
N GLY A 53 -10.71 -4.18 10.68
CA GLY A 53 -9.45 -4.89 10.87
C GLY A 53 -8.63 -5.01 9.59
N TYR A 54 -8.92 -4.21 8.57
CA TYR A 54 -8.18 -4.20 7.32
C TYR A 54 -6.89 -3.40 7.47
N ASP A 55 -5.76 -4.06 7.27
CA ASP A 55 -4.45 -3.43 7.34
C ASP A 55 -4.11 -2.79 5.97
N LEU A 56 -4.10 -1.47 5.95
CA LEU A 56 -3.69 -0.66 4.80
C LEU A 56 -2.17 -0.65 4.56
N ARG A 57 -1.41 -1.55 5.17
CA ARG A 57 0.02 -1.62 4.87
C ARG A 57 0.20 -1.73 3.37
N MET A 58 1.08 -0.90 2.87
CA MET A 58 1.55 -1.03 1.50
C MET A 58 2.15 -2.43 1.35
N SER A 59 1.36 -3.34 0.82
CA SER A 59 1.88 -4.59 0.34
C SER A 59 2.94 -4.30 -0.71
N ILE A 60 3.97 -5.11 -0.77
CA ILE A 60 4.95 -5.09 -1.84
C ILE A 60 4.18 -5.18 -3.16
N PHE A 61 4.36 -4.18 -4.02
CA PHE A 61 3.69 -4.13 -5.30
C PHE A 61 4.61 -4.74 -6.36
N TYR A 62 4.15 -5.80 -6.96
CA TYR A 62 4.81 -6.41 -8.10
C TYR A 62 4.10 -6.00 -9.38
N ALA A 63 4.89 -5.67 -10.39
CA ALA A 63 4.42 -5.60 -11.76
C ALA A 63 3.95 -7.00 -12.21
N PRO A 64 3.13 -7.10 -13.27
CA PRO A 64 2.71 -8.38 -13.83
C PRO A 64 3.89 -9.29 -14.24
N ASP A 65 5.04 -8.72 -14.58
CA ASP A 65 6.30 -9.40 -14.89
C ASP A 65 7.10 -9.82 -13.62
N GLY A 66 6.56 -9.59 -12.42
CA GLY A 66 7.21 -9.89 -11.15
C GLY A 66 8.22 -8.86 -10.68
N THR A 67 8.38 -7.72 -11.34
CA THR A 67 9.26 -6.63 -10.90
C THR A 67 8.70 -5.99 -9.64
N ASN A 68 9.54 -5.86 -8.59
CA ASN A 68 9.17 -5.16 -7.37
C ASN A 68 9.18 -3.64 -7.59
N LEU A 69 7.99 -3.05 -7.61
CA LEU A 69 7.83 -1.60 -7.84
C LEU A 69 8.05 -0.76 -6.59
N THR A 70 8.04 -1.38 -5.41
CA THR A 70 8.23 -0.65 -4.15
C THR A 70 9.67 -0.23 -3.92
N ASP A 71 10.62 -0.80 -4.66
CA ASP A 71 12.05 -0.49 -4.52
C ASP A 71 12.42 0.86 -5.16
N ASN A 72 11.60 1.36 -6.12
CA ASN A 72 11.79 2.68 -6.71
C ASN A 72 10.82 3.68 -6.07
N PRO A 73 11.34 4.72 -5.37
CA PRO A 73 10.50 5.71 -4.67
C PRO A 73 9.60 6.53 -5.61
N GLU A 74 10.05 6.82 -6.83
CA GLU A 74 9.30 7.59 -7.82
C GLU A 74 8.11 6.78 -8.35
N ILE A 75 8.35 5.54 -8.76
CA ILE A 75 7.29 4.62 -9.20
C ILE A 75 6.27 4.42 -8.07
N ARG A 76 6.75 4.24 -6.84
CA ARG A 76 5.88 4.13 -5.66
C ARG A 76 4.99 5.36 -5.48
N SER A 77 5.57 6.54 -5.57
CA SER A 77 4.86 7.82 -5.45
C SER A 77 3.76 7.92 -6.51
N MET A 78 4.11 7.70 -7.76
CA MET A 78 3.16 7.76 -8.88
C MET A 78 2.06 6.70 -8.76
N PHE A 79 2.41 5.50 -8.34
CA PHE A 79 1.45 4.42 -8.13
C PHE A 79 0.45 4.75 -7.03
N GLN A 80 0.90 5.30 -5.89
CA GLN A 80 0.02 5.77 -4.83
C GLN A 80 -0.96 6.83 -5.34
N LYS A 81 -0.46 7.79 -6.11
CA LYS A 81 -1.26 8.85 -6.72
C LYS A 81 -2.33 8.29 -7.65
N GLU A 82 -1.97 7.33 -8.52
CA GLU A 82 -2.92 6.72 -9.46
C GLU A 82 -3.97 5.84 -8.76
N ILE A 83 -3.62 5.17 -7.65
CA ILE A 83 -4.60 4.48 -6.81
C ILE A 83 -5.58 5.50 -6.22
N GLY A 84 -5.07 6.57 -5.62
CA GLY A 84 -5.90 7.58 -4.97
C GLY A 84 -6.84 8.33 -5.93
N ARG A 85 -6.44 8.52 -7.19
CA ARG A 85 -7.29 9.10 -8.25
C ARG A 85 -8.58 8.32 -8.50
N GLN A 86 -8.70 7.09 -8.03
CA GLN A 86 -9.88 6.26 -8.21
C GLN A 86 -10.95 6.47 -7.14
N ASN A 87 -10.71 7.43 -6.24
CA ASN A 87 -11.67 7.87 -5.24
C ASN A 87 -12.13 6.72 -4.33
N LEU A 88 -11.16 5.97 -3.81
CA LEU A 88 -11.42 4.82 -2.94
C LEU A 88 -12.16 5.22 -1.66
N GLU A 89 -11.93 6.43 -1.20
CA GLU A 89 -12.61 6.98 -0.03
C GLU A 89 -14.13 6.95 -0.19
N GLN A 90 -14.66 7.41 -1.33
CA GLN A 90 -16.08 7.37 -1.61
C GLN A 90 -16.64 5.94 -1.78
N LYS A 91 -15.83 5.05 -2.37
CA LYS A 91 -16.23 3.63 -2.52
C LYS A 91 -16.34 2.95 -1.16
N LEU A 92 -15.40 3.20 -0.27
CA LEU A 92 -15.37 2.65 1.08
C LEU A 92 -16.48 3.27 1.96
N ASP A 93 -16.77 4.57 1.81
CA ASP A 93 -17.88 5.21 2.51
C ASP A 93 -19.23 4.59 2.12
N LYS A 94 -19.44 4.32 0.83
CA LYS A 94 -20.64 3.60 0.39
C LYS A 94 -20.68 2.18 0.96
N LEU A 95 -19.54 1.50 0.99
CA LEU A 95 -19.43 0.14 1.48
C LEU A 95 -19.72 0.06 3.00
N SER A 96 -19.28 1.04 3.76
CA SER A 96 -19.52 1.10 5.21
C SER A 96 -21.01 1.14 5.59
N LYS A 97 -21.85 1.60 4.68
CA LYS A 97 -23.30 1.72 4.85
C LYS A 97 -24.09 0.49 4.35
N ASP A 98 -23.41 -0.48 3.72
CA ASP A 98 -24.04 -1.70 3.20
C ASP A 98 -24.43 -2.64 4.36
N PRO A 99 -25.72 -3.05 4.47
CA PRO A 99 -26.18 -3.94 5.54
C PRO A 99 -25.44 -5.27 5.61
N LYS A 100 -25.00 -5.84 4.48
CA LYS A 100 -24.24 -7.09 4.43
C LYS A 100 -22.85 -6.92 5.02
N ILE A 101 -22.24 -5.78 4.77
CA ILE A 101 -20.93 -5.43 5.33
C ILE A 101 -21.04 -5.23 6.84
N ILE A 102 -22.04 -4.49 7.28
CA ILE A 102 -22.31 -4.27 8.71
C ILE A 102 -22.57 -5.60 9.44
N ALA A 103 -23.36 -6.49 8.85
CA ALA A 103 -23.62 -7.82 9.42
C ALA A 103 -22.33 -8.65 9.52
N SER A 104 -21.48 -8.62 8.49
CA SER A 104 -20.20 -9.32 8.49
C SER A 104 -19.22 -8.77 9.55
N MET A 105 -19.20 -7.45 9.75
CA MET A 105 -18.39 -6.83 10.82
C MET A 105 -18.90 -7.21 12.20
N LYS A 106 -20.21 -7.23 12.42
CA LYS A 106 -20.80 -7.70 13.69
C LYS A 106 -20.41 -9.15 13.99
N LEU A 107 -20.42 -10.02 12.99
CA LEU A 107 -19.96 -11.41 13.12
C LEU A 107 -18.50 -11.46 13.56
N MET A 108 -17.63 -10.70 12.91
CA MET A 108 -16.22 -10.60 13.28
C MET A 108 -16.05 -10.17 14.74
N TYR A 109 -16.75 -9.14 15.18
CA TYR A 109 -16.70 -8.69 16.58
C TYR A 109 -17.20 -9.74 17.57
N ALA A 110 -18.25 -10.48 17.21
CA ALA A 110 -18.75 -11.58 18.04
C ALA A 110 -17.70 -12.69 18.20
N ASP A 111 -17.01 -13.05 17.11
CA ASP A 111 -15.96 -14.05 17.14
C ASP A 111 -14.74 -13.59 17.96
N ILE A 112 -14.35 -12.33 17.84
CA ILE A 112 -13.29 -11.73 18.68
C ILE A 112 -13.68 -11.80 20.17
N LYS A 113 -14.92 -11.44 20.49
CA LYS A 113 -15.44 -11.45 21.87
C LYS A 113 -15.51 -12.88 22.44
N ALA A 114 -15.81 -13.87 21.59
CA ALA A 114 -15.86 -15.26 21.96
C ALA A 114 -14.47 -15.91 22.13
N GLY A 115 -13.39 -15.16 21.98
CA GLY A 115 -12.02 -15.65 22.16
C GLY A 115 -11.48 -16.49 21.01
N ARG A 116 -12.17 -16.56 19.86
CA ARG A 116 -11.77 -17.33 18.67
C ARG A 116 -10.60 -16.67 17.91
N ARG A 117 -9.72 -15.98 18.63
CA ARG A 117 -8.59 -15.25 18.03
C ARG A 117 -7.48 -16.16 17.46
N GLY A 118 -7.38 -17.42 17.91
CA GLY A 118 -6.27 -18.30 17.54
C GLY A 118 -6.24 -18.69 16.06
N ASP A 119 -7.43 -18.82 15.42
CA ASP A 119 -7.59 -19.21 14.00
C ASP A 119 -8.05 -18.05 13.13
N PHE A 120 -7.89 -16.82 13.62
CA PHE A 120 -8.49 -15.64 13.01
C PHE A 120 -7.68 -15.12 11.85
N ASN A 121 -8.14 -15.40 10.63
CA ASN A 121 -7.69 -14.67 9.46
C ASN A 121 -8.75 -13.60 9.12
N ALA A 122 -8.42 -12.32 9.36
CA ALA A 122 -9.33 -11.21 9.05
C ALA A 122 -9.81 -11.23 7.60
N ARG A 123 -9.04 -11.83 6.67
CA ARG A 123 -9.38 -11.97 5.26
C ARG A 123 -10.55 -12.91 5.00
N ASP A 124 -10.93 -13.76 5.94
CA ASP A 124 -12.00 -14.73 5.74
C ASP A 124 -13.39 -14.12 5.83
N TYR A 125 -13.52 -12.96 6.46
CA TYR A 125 -14.79 -12.26 6.55
C TYR A 125 -15.19 -11.62 5.23
N TYR A 126 -16.50 -11.65 4.95
CA TYR A 126 -17.05 -11.13 3.71
C TYR A 126 -16.66 -9.67 3.44
N HIS A 127 -16.73 -8.79 4.45
CA HIS A 127 -16.37 -7.38 4.30
C HIS A 127 -14.90 -7.21 3.88
N ASN A 128 -13.96 -7.97 4.45
CA ASN A 128 -12.54 -7.89 4.11
C ASN A 128 -12.24 -8.41 2.71
N ARG A 129 -12.97 -9.44 2.24
CA ARG A 129 -12.87 -9.90 0.85
C ARG A 129 -13.31 -8.84 -0.15
N ILE A 130 -14.36 -8.08 0.18
CA ILE A 130 -14.83 -6.99 -0.68
C ILE A 130 -13.85 -5.83 -0.68
N ILE A 131 -13.34 -5.43 0.49
CA ILE A 131 -12.31 -4.40 0.61
C ILE A 131 -11.06 -4.78 -0.20
N ASP A 132 -10.57 -6.02 -0.05
CA ASP A 132 -9.40 -6.50 -0.78
C ASP A 132 -9.62 -6.47 -2.30
N ARG A 133 -10.81 -6.83 -2.77
CA ARG A 133 -11.19 -6.73 -4.18
C ARG A 133 -11.11 -5.30 -4.69
N ILE A 134 -11.67 -4.33 -3.96
CA ILE A 134 -11.64 -2.92 -4.33
C ILE A 134 -10.21 -2.42 -4.47
N PHE A 135 -9.34 -2.74 -3.51
CA PHE A 135 -7.92 -2.36 -3.58
C PHE A 135 -7.16 -3.09 -4.69
N LYS A 136 -7.49 -4.35 -4.95
CA LYS A 136 -6.89 -5.13 -6.04
C LYS A 136 -7.24 -4.53 -7.41
N GLU A 137 -8.51 -4.22 -7.63
CA GLU A 137 -8.97 -3.57 -8.85
C GLU A 137 -8.30 -2.20 -9.03
N ALA A 138 -8.23 -1.41 -7.96
CA ALA A 138 -7.57 -0.12 -7.98
C ALA A 138 -6.09 -0.21 -8.36
N ARG A 139 -5.39 -1.21 -7.84
CA ARG A 139 -3.98 -1.48 -8.19
C ARG A 139 -3.81 -1.84 -9.67
N VAL A 140 -4.69 -2.68 -10.19
CA VAL A 140 -4.64 -3.08 -11.61
C VAL A 140 -4.86 -1.88 -12.52
N ILE A 141 -5.82 -1.02 -12.20
CA ILE A 141 -6.09 0.19 -12.98
C ILE A 141 -4.93 1.19 -12.87
N ALA A 142 -4.40 1.39 -11.67
CA ALA A 142 -3.24 2.27 -11.46
C ALA A 142 -2.02 1.79 -12.26
N TRP A 143 -1.78 0.47 -12.24
CA TRP A 143 -0.71 -0.13 -13.01
C TRP A 143 -0.85 0.13 -14.51
N ARG A 144 -2.01 -0.13 -15.08
CA ARG A 144 -2.27 0.11 -16.51
C ARG A 144 -2.00 1.56 -16.90
N ARG A 145 -2.41 2.51 -16.05
CA ARG A 145 -2.14 3.93 -16.30
C ARG A 145 -0.67 4.29 -16.21
N LEU A 146 0.08 3.65 -15.32
CA LEU A 146 1.52 3.89 -15.19
C LEU A 146 2.29 3.39 -16.42
N THR A 147 1.89 2.27 -17.00
CA THR A 147 2.53 1.75 -18.22
C THR A 147 2.30 2.63 -19.44
N ASP A 148 1.32 3.53 -19.41
CA ASP A 148 1.10 4.52 -20.48
C ASP A 148 2.11 5.68 -20.44
N PHE A 149 2.93 5.80 -19.38
CA PHE A 149 3.96 6.83 -19.26
C PHE A 149 5.34 6.28 -19.69
N PRO A 150 5.93 6.81 -20.78
CA PRO A 150 7.23 6.34 -21.32
C PRO A 150 8.36 6.38 -20.27
N GLU A 151 8.32 7.39 -19.38
CA GLU A 151 9.30 7.58 -18.31
C GLU A 151 9.25 6.42 -17.31
N ILE A 152 8.05 5.94 -16.99
CA ILE A 152 7.85 4.81 -16.08
C ILE A 152 8.25 3.51 -16.74
N GLU A 153 7.91 3.32 -18.02
CA GLU A 153 8.35 2.17 -18.79
C GLU A 153 9.89 2.07 -18.82
N ALA A 154 10.56 3.18 -19.06
CA ALA A 154 12.03 3.25 -19.03
C ALA A 154 12.60 2.88 -17.66
N LEU A 155 12.01 3.37 -16.55
CA LEU A 155 12.42 3.03 -15.19
C LEU A 155 12.22 1.55 -14.86
N ILE A 156 11.09 0.97 -15.30
CA ILE A 156 10.79 -0.46 -15.12
C ILE A 156 11.81 -1.31 -15.87
N LEU A 157 12.08 -0.98 -17.14
CA LEU A 157 13.09 -1.67 -17.96
C LEU A 157 14.49 -1.57 -17.33
N GLN A 158 14.84 -0.42 -16.78
CA GLN A 158 16.10 -0.24 -16.08
C GLN A 158 16.21 -1.13 -14.83
N GLN A 159 15.13 -1.24 -14.06
CA GLN A 159 15.09 -2.11 -12.87
C GLN A 159 15.16 -3.60 -13.26
N ALA A 160 14.43 -4.00 -14.30
CA ALA A 160 14.48 -5.37 -14.81
C ALA A 160 15.90 -5.76 -15.23
N LYS A 161 16.60 -4.88 -15.98
CA LYS A 161 18.01 -5.10 -16.37
C LYS A 161 18.94 -5.20 -15.16
N LYS A 162 18.76 -4.36 -14.14
CA LYS A 162 19.56 -4.43 -12.90
C LYS A 162 19.36 -5.77 -12.18
N LYS A 163 18.11 -6.24 -12.09
CA LYS A 163 17.79 -7.52 -11.47
C LYS A 163 18.39 -8.70 -12.24
N GLU A 164 18.28 -8.68 -13.56
CA GLU A 164 18.90 -9.69 -14.42
C GLU A 164 20.40 -9.74 -14.24
N ALA A 165 21.08 -8.59 -14.22
CA ALA A 165 22.52 -8.50 -13.98
C ALA A 165 22.91 -9.04 -12.59
N GLN A 166 22.09 -8.80 -11.55
CA GLN A 166 22.33 -9.36 -10.21
C GLN A 166 22.18 -10.88 -10.20
N ILE A 167 21.14 -11.41 -10.85
CA ILE A 167 20.90 -12.85 -10.97
C ILE A 167 22.08 -13.52 -11.70
N ASN A 168 22.50 -12.97 -12.83
CA ASN A 168 23.63 -13.50 -13.61
C ASN A 168 24.93 -13.48 -12.79
N LYS A 169 25.15 -12.44 -11.98
CA LYS A 169 26.31 -12.37 -11.09
C LYS A 169 26.26 -13.44 -9.98
N GLN A 170 25.07 -13.72 -9.44
CA GLN A 170 24.90 -14.79 -8.44
C GLN A 170 25.16 -16.18 -9.06
N TYR A 171 24.65 -16.45 -10.26
CA TYR A 171 24.92 -17.70 -10.97
C TYR A 171 26.39 -17.88 -11.33
N ALA A 172 27.05 -16.83 -11.77
CA ALA A 172 28.48 -16.87 -12.04
C ALA A 172 29.31 -17.20 -10.78
N SER A 173 28.95 -16.58 -9.65
CA SER A 173 29.60 -16.84 -8.36
C SER A 173 29.35 -18.26 -7.85
N ALA A 174 28.12 -18.79 -8.02
CA ALA A 174 27.81 -20.17 -7.64
C ALA A 174 28.52 -21.20 -8.48
N ASN A 175 28.68 -20.96 -9.79
CA ASN A 175 29.44 -21.84 -10.67
C ASN A 175 30.94 -21.88 -10.34
N ILE A 176 31.52 -20.76 -9.94
CA ILE A 176 32.94 -20.73 -9.52
C ILE A 176 33.15 -21.58 -8.27
N LEU A 177 32.24 -21.54 -7.30
CA LEU A 177 32.32 -22.35 -6.07
C LEU A 177 32.18 -23.86 -6.33
N ASN A 178 31.48 -24.25 -7.39
CA ASN A 178 31.37 -25.68 -7.78
C ASN A 178 32.53 -26.23 -8.56
N ILE A 179 33.42 -25.38 -9.12
CA ILE A 179 34.64 -25.81 -9.85
C ILE A 179 35.77 -26.16 -8.87
N TYR A 180 35.71 -25.64 -7.63
CA TYR A 180 36.75 -25.86 -6.62
C TYR A 180 36.37 -26.93 -5.56
N LYS A 181 35.33 -27.71 -5.80
CA LYS A 181 35.01 -28.95 -5.05
C LYS A 181 35.37 -30.18 -5.88
#